data_c71df7e8aa044d3df5999fff3f94de0c
#
_entry.id   c71df7e8aa044d3df5999fff3f94de0c
#
_cell.length_a   1.000
_cell.length_b   1.000
_cell.length_c   1.000
_cell.angle_alpha   90.00
_cell.angle_beta   90.00
_cell.angle_gamma   90.00
#
_symmetry.space_group_name_H-M   'P 1'
#
loop_
_entity.id
_entity.type
_entity.pdbx_description
1 polymer ?
#
loop_
_entity_poly.entity_id
_entity_poly.type
_entity_poly.pdbx_seq_one_letter_code
_entity_poly.pdbx_strand_id
1 'polypeptide(L)'
;MKTTKEIIEIIQAYEKGASIQEKEIVDDVEYYAKWEDVENPLWNFENYDYRVKPKPKYAPFSTAEQFLEAQEKHGQAVIQYVNKEKTVFNQFRAYVNNLGNIVLYGGVNTVRLLTLEQLFNDYYFANDLAPCGKIID
;
A
#
# COMPACT_ATOMS: atom_id res chain seq x y z
N MET A 1 -7.15 -18.32 21.42
CA MET A 1 -6.28 -19.30 20.75
C MET A 1 -6.76 -19.54 19.33
N LYS A 2 -5.83 -19.59 18.38
CA LYS A 2 -6.21 -19.85 16.98
C LYS A 2 -6.63 -21.30 16.76
N THR A 3 -7.60 -21.50 15.90
CA THR A 3 -8.01 -22.83 15.48
C THR A 3 -6.98 -23.41 14.50
N THR A 4 -6.99 -24.72 14.32
CA THR A 4 -6.14 -25.39 13.33
C THR A 4 -6.35 -24.83 11.94
N LYS A 5 -7.60 -24.53 11.58
CA LYS A 5 -7.92 -23.93 10.28
C LYS A 5 -7.28 -22.55 10.10
N GLU A 6 -7.34 -21.71 11.12
CA GLU A 6 -6.70 -20.38 11.08
C GLU A 6 -5.19 -20.48 10.94
N ILE A 7 -4.56 -21.42 11.66
CA ILE A 7 -3.12 -21.68 11.57
C ILE A 7 -2.73 -22.12 10.15
N ILE A 8 -3.48 -23.02 9.57
CA ILE A 8 -3.22 -23.52 8.20
C ILE A 8 -3.34 -22.38 7.20
N GLU A 9 -4.36 -21.52 7.32
CA GLU A 9 -4.55 -20.39 6.42
C GLU A 9 -3.37 -19.41 6.46
N ILE A 10 -2.82 -19.14 7.63
CA ILE A 10 -1.67 -18.25 7.80
C ILE A 10 -0.42 -18.86 7.14
N ILE A 11 -0.16 -20.13 7.39
CA ILE A 11 1.01 -20.84 6.82
C ILE A 11 0.89 -20.92 5.30
N GLN A 12 -0.29 -21.19 4.77
CA GLN A 12 -0.52 -21.23 3.32
C GLN A 12 -0.32 -19.84 2.69
N ALA A 13 -0.76 -18.79 3.35
CA ALA A 13 -0.54 -17.42 2.88
C ALA A 13 0.95 -17.08 2.83
N TYR A 14 1.72 -17.48 3.85
CA TYR A 14 3.17 -17.32 3.88
C TYR A 14 3.84 -18.05 2.72
N GLU A 15 3.43 -19.26 2.44
CA GLU A 15 3.95 -20.06 1.32
C GLU A 15 3.74 -19.35 -0.02
N LYS A 16 2.66 -18.59 -0.14
CA LYS A 16 2.34 -17.81 -1.35
C LYS A 16 3.03 -16.45 -1.38
N GLY A 17 3.86 -16.12 -0.40
CA GLY A 17 4.64 -14.91 -0.36
C GLY A 17 4.07 -13.78 0.51
N ALA A 18 3.03 -14.05 1.30
CA ALA A 18 2.49 -13.04 2.21
C ALA A 18 3.46 -12.70 3.34
N SER A 19 3.51 -11.45 3.74
CA SER A 19 4.28 -11.01 4.90
C SER A 19 3.57 -11.41 6.18
N ILE A 20 4.33 -11.88 7.17
CA ILE A 20 3.79 -12.37 8.44
C ILE A 20 4.27 -11.46 9.58
N GLN A 21 3.40 -11.27 10.55
CA GLN A 21 3.73 -10.61 11.81
C GLN A 21 3.54 -11.57 12.96
N GLU A 22 4.38 -11.42 13.99
CA GLU A 22 4.27 -12.18 15.22
C GLU A 22 4.08 -11.24 16.42
N LYS A 23 3.45 -11.76 17.46
CA LYS A 23 3.26 -11.05 18.72
C LYS A 23 3.46 -12.03 19.85
N GLU A 24 4.30 -11.67 20.82
CA GLU A 24 4.54 -12.51 22.00
C GLU A 24 3.26 -12.65 22.84
N ILE A 25 2.95 -13.88 23.23
CA ILE A 25 1.80 -14.16 24.11
C ILE A 25 2.28 -13.98 25.55
N VAL A 26 1.72 -13.00 26.25
CA VAL A 26 2.07 -12.69 27.64
C VAL A 26 0.82 -12.66 28.50
N ASP A 27 0.94 -13.20 29.73
CA ASP A 27 -0.16 -13.19 30.70
C ASP A 27 -0.15 -11.95 31.59
N ASP A 28 0.86 -11.11 31.48
CA ASP A 28 0.99 -9.90 32.28
C ASP A 28 0.13 -8.77 31.71
N VAL A 29 -0.88 -8.33 32.45
CA VAL A 29 -1.81 -7.27 32.03
C VAL A 29 -1.12 -5.90 31.90
N GLU A 30 0.03 -5.72 32.51
CA GLU A 30 0.78 -4.47 32.40
C GLU A 30 1.70 -4.42 31.19
N TYR A 31 1.91 -5.55 30.54
CA TYR A 31 2.74 -5.64 29.35
C TYR A 31 1.90 -5.68 28.07
N TYR A 32 2.18 -4.76 27.16
CA TYR A 32 1.48 -4.68 25.88
C TYR A 32 2.41 -5.15 24.77
N ALA A 33 2.25 -6.40 24.36
CA ALA A 33 2.99 -6.93 23.21
C ALA A 33 2.52 -6.26 21.93
N LYS A 34 3.48 -6.03 21.02
CA LYS A 34 3.20 -5.42 19.71
C LYS A 34 3.42 -6.44 18.61
N TRP A 35 2.67 -6.28 17.52
CA TRP A 35 2.91 -7.04 16.31
C TRP A 35 4.21 -6.58 15.67
N GLU A 36 5.09 -7.52 15.36
CA GLU A 36 6.38 -7.27 14.72
C GLU A 36 6.50 -8.07 13.44
N ASP A 37 7.15 -7.49 12.42
CA ASP A 37 7.39 -8.18 11.17
C ASP A 37 8.39 -9.31 11.39
N VAL A 38 8.14 -10.48 10.81
CA VAL A 38 9.02 -11.64 10.89
C VAL A 38 9.24 -12.22 9.50
N GLU A 39 10.51 -12.36 9.09
CA GLU A 39 10.84 -12.91 7.77
C GLU A 39 10.78 -14.43 7.72
N ASN A 40 11.26 -15.09 8.78
CA ASN A 40 11.31 -16.54 8.87
C ASN A 40 10.59 -17.02 10.12
N PRO A 41 9.25 -17.12 10.08
CA PRO A 41 8.48 -17.53 11.26
C PRO A 41 8.88 -18.92 11.72
N LEU A 42 9.07 -19.07 13.03
CA LEU A 42 9.36 -20.38 13.65
C LEU A 42 8.09 -21.18 13.94
N TRP A 43 6.94 -20.56 13.74
CA TRP A 43 5.62 -21.16 13.98
C TRP A 43 5.46 -21.71 15.42
N ASN A 44 5.99 -20.98 16.38
CA ASN A 44 5.88 -21.34 17.79
C ASN A 44 4.61 -20.75 18.39
N PHE A 45 3.47 -21.41 18.17
CA PHE A 45 2.17 -20.96 18.62
C PHE A 45 1.95 -21.08 20.13
N GLU A 46 2.87 -21.70 20.86
CA GLU A 46 2.81 -21.73 22.33
C GLU A 46 3.17 -20.38 22.93
N ASN A 47 4.17 -19.71 22.34
CA ASN A 47 4.72 -18.46 22.86
C ASN A 47 4.40 -17.24 22.02
N TYR A 48 3.96 -17.41 20.79
CA TYR A 48 3.67 -16.33 19.86
C TYR A 48 2.34 -16.53 19.15
N ASP A 49 1.69 -15.41 18.86
CA ASP A 49 0.59 -15.37 17.93
C ASP A 49 1.11 -14.91 16.56
N TYR A 50 0.52 -15.34 15.49
CA TYR A 50 0.92 -15.01 14.12
C TYR A 50 -0.28 -14.52 13.32
N ARG A 51 -0.01 -13.60 12.39
CA ARG A 51 -1.03 -13.14 11.45
C ARG A 51 -0.38 -12.73 10.12
N VAL A 52 -1.18 -12.75 9.07
CA VAL A 52 -0.79 -12.11 7.82
C VAL A 52 -0.79 -10.60 8.08
N LYS A 53 0.31 -9.91 7.70
CA LYS A 53 0.41 -8.46 7.88
C LYS A 53 -0.75 -7.77 7.15
N PRO A 54 -1.55 -6.94 7.85
CA PRO A 54 -2.62 -6.21 7.18
C PRO A 54 -2.06 -5.28 6.12
N LYS A 55 -2.66 -5.28 4.93
CA LYS A 55 -2.30 -4.35 3.88
C LYS A 55 -2.88 -2.98 4.25
N PRO A 56 -2.12 -1.89 4.05
CA PRO A 56 -2.68 -0.56 4.24
C PRO A 56 -3.91 -0.37 3.36
N LYS A 57 -4.93 0.29 3.91
CA LYS A 57 -6.08 0.70 3.14
C LYS A 57 -5.84 2.11 2.63
N TYR A 58 -6.28 2.39 1.43
CA TYR A 58 -6.10 3.69 0.79
C TYR A 58 -7.44 4.28 0.39
N ALA A 59 -7.47 5.60 0.32
CA ALA A 59 -8.59 6.37 -0.20
C ALA A 59 -8.04 7.50 -1.06
N PRO A 60 -8.85 8.14 -1.92
CA PRO A 60 -8.38 9.31 -2.66
C PRO A 60 -7.88 10.40 -1.71
N PHE A 61 -6.88 11.17 -2.15
CA PHE A 61 -6.47 12.35 -1.39
C PHE A 61 -7.67 13.30 -1.25
N SER A 62 -7.75 13.95 -0.11
CA SER A 62 -8.80 14.95 0.14
C SER A 62 -8.48 16.31 -0.48
N THR A 63 -7.19 16.59 -0.66
CA THR A 63 -6.72 17.87 -1.23
C THR A 63 -5.53 17.63 -2.15
N ALA A 64 -5.30 18.57 -3.07
CA ALA A 64 -4.12 18.54 -3.92
C ALA A 64 -2.82 18.68 -3.12
N GLU A 65 -2.87 19.38 -1.98
CA GLU A 65 -1.71 19.52 -1.09
C GLU A 65 -1.25 18.18 -0.54
N GLN A 66 -2.18 17.29 -0.20
CA GLN A 66 -1.83 15.93 0.23
C GLN A 66 -1.10 15.17 -0.86
N PHE A 67 -1.48 15.36 -2.12
CA PHE A 67 -0.78 14.77 -3.24
C PHE A 67 0.64 15.32 -3.36
N LEU A 68 0.83 16.62 -3.20
CA LEU A 68 2.16 17.24 -3.23
C LEU A 68 3.06 16.68 -2.13
N GLU A 69 2.54 16.52 -0.93
CA GLU A 69 3.29 15.90 0.17
C GLU A 69 3.68 14.46 -0.15
N ALA A 70 2.76 13.71 -0.75
CA ALA A 70 3.05 12.33 -1.17
C ALA A 70 4.12 12.28 -2.25
N GLN A 71 4.17 13.25 -3.15
CA GLN A 71 5.21 13.33 -4.19
C GLN A 71 6.61 13.54 -3.61
N GLU A 72 6.73 14.23 -2.48
CA GLU A 72 8.02 14.35 -1.80
C GLU A 72 8.55 12.99 -1.35
N LYS A 73 7.67 12.10 -0.95
CA LYS A 73 8.01 10.76 -0.49
C LYS A 73 8.15 9.75 -1.65
N HIS A 74 7.24 9.79 -2.60
CA HIS A 74 7.12 8.76 -3.65
C HIS A 74 7.67 9.19 -5.01
N GLY A 75 8.00 10.47 -5.20
CA GLY A 75 8.47 11.00 -6.47
C GLY A 75 7.34 11.58 -7.32
N GLN A 76 7.71 12.27 -8.40
CA GLN A 76 6.76 12.98 -9.26
C GLN A 76 6.19 12.15 -10.41
N ALA A 77 6.81 11.00 -10.68
CA ALA A 77 6.35 10.15 -11.77
C ALA A 77 5.20 9.24 -11.32
N VAL A 78 4.19 9.12 -12.16
CA VAL A 78 3.06 8.22 -11.95
C VAL A 78 2.88 7.35 -13.20
N ILE A 79 2.26 6.17 -13.03
CA ILE A 79 1.98 5.27 -14.13
C ILE A 79 0.49 4.94 -14.19
N GLN A 80 0.04 4.63 -15.39
CA GLN A 80 -1.29 4.08 -15.64
C GLN A 80 -1.13 2.77 -16.40
N TYR A 81 -1.69 1.69 -15.88
CA TYR A 81 -1.65 0.39 -16.55
C TYR A 81 -2.60 0.39 -17.76
N VAL A 82 -2.15 -0.20 -18.86
CA VAL A 82 -2.91 -0.26 -20.13
C VAL A 82 -3.66 -1.56 -20.24
N ASN A 83 -3.22 -2.60 -19.52
CA ASN A 83 -3.83 -3.92 -19.56
C ASN A 83 -4.22 -4.42 -18.17
N LYS A 84 -5.11 -5.41 -18.12
CA LYS A 84 -5.58 -5.98 -16.86
C LYS A 84 -4.49 -6.75 -16.10
N GLU A 85 -3.53 -7.31 -16.81
CA GLU A 85 -2.42 -8.10 -16.27
C GLU A 85 -1.37 -7.22 -15.58
N LYS A 86 -1.45 -5.89 -15.74
CA LYS A 86 -0.52 -4.91 -15.15
C LYS A 86 0.92 -5.12 -15.60
N THR A 87 1.10 -5.51 -16.87
CA THR A 87 2.43 -5.72 -17.47
C THR A 87 2.86 -4.60 -18.40
N VAL A 88 1.90 -3.81 -18.90
CA VAL A 88 2.15 -2.67 -19.78
C VAL A 88 1.58 -1.42 -19.14
N PHE A 89 2.38 -0.35 -19.11
CA PHE A 89 1.95 0.92 -18.52
C PHE A 89 2.51 2.10 -19.30
N ASN A 90 1.82 3.24 -19.17
CA ASN A 90 2.30 4.55 -19.60
C ASN A 90 2.76 5.33 -18.38
N GLN A 91 3.87 6.06 -18.52
CA GLN A 91 4.43 6.87 -17.45
C GLN A 91 4.19 8.35 -17.73
N PHE A 92 3.82 9.08 -16.68
CA PHE A 92 3.54 10.51 -16.72
C PHE A 92 4.27 11.20 -15.59
N ARG A 93 4.49 12.50 -15.74
CA ARG A 93 4.83 13.37 -14.63
C ARG A 93 3.59 14.12 -14.19
N ALA A 94 3.50 14.39 -12.89
CA ALA A 94 2.34 15.06 -12.32
C ALA A 94 2.76 16.33 -11.60
N TYR A 95 1.94 17.36 -11.71
CA TYR A 95 2.11 18.58 -10.93
C TYR A 95 0.75 19.16 -10.60
N VAL A 96 0.74 20.10 -9.64
CA VAL A 96 -0.46 20.84 -9.27
C VAL A 96 -0.32 22.26 -9.83
N ASN A 97 -1.27 22.70 -10.64
CA ASN A 97 -1.22 24.02 -11.25
C ASN A 97 -1.69 25.12 -10.29
N ASN A 98 -1.64 26.38 -10.73
CA ASN A 98 -2.02 27.53 -9.90
C ASN A 98 -3.49 27.52 -9.47
N LEU A 99 -4.33 26.75 -10.15
CA LEU A 99 -5.75 26.61 -9.82
C LEU A 99 -6.02 25.45 -8.87
N GLY A 100 -4.98 24.74 -8.44
CA GLY A 100 -5.12 23.57 -7.57
C GLY A 100 -5.53 22.30 -8.27
N ASN A 101 -5.46 22.24 -9.60
CA ASN A 101 -5.78 21.05 -10.38
C ASN A 101 -4.55 20.16 -10.55
N ILE A 102 -4.77 18.85 -10.57
CA ILE A 102 -3.71 17.89 -10.86
C ILE A 102 -3.58 17.75 -12.37
N VAL A 103 -2.37 18.02 -12.86
CA VAL A 103 -2.05 17.96 -14.29
C VAL A 103 -1.04 16.84 -14.52
N LEU A 104 -1.36 15.93 -15.41
CA LEU A 104 -0.42 14.92 -15.87
C LEU A 104 0.09 15.29 -17.27
N TYR A 105 1.37 15.11 -17.49
CA TYR A 105 1.96 15.27 -18.80
C TYR A 105 2.96 14.14 -19.05
N GLY A 106 3.04 13.68 -20.29
CA GLY A 106 3.94 12.62 -20.68
C GLY A 106 3.84 12.32 -22.16
N GLY A 107 4.83 11.59 -22.68
CA GLY A 107 4.91 11.28 -24.08
C GLY A 107 4.98 12.52 -24.96
N VAL A 108 4.45 12.42 -26.16
CA VAL A 108 4.40 13.53 -27.09
C VAL A 108 3.03 14.22 -26.96
N ASN A 109 3.03 15.44 -26.41
CA ASN A 109 1.85 16.33 -26.33
C ASN A 109 0.67 15.78 -25.54
N THR A 110 0.89 14.89 -24.58
CA THR A 110 -0.19 14.39 -23.72
C THR A 110 -0.28 15.22 -22.45
N VAL A 111 -1.40 15.90 -22.25
CA VAL A 111 -1.72 16.64 -21.03
C VAL A 111 -3.10 16.22 -20.57
N ARG A 112 -3.24 15.86 -19.29
CA ARG A 112 -4.51 15.45 -18.70
C ARG A 112 -4.75 16.20 -17.41
N LEU A 113 -5.99 16.66 -17.24
CA LEU A 113 -6.46 17.21 -15.97
C LEU A 113 -7.22 16.11 -15.24
N LEU A 114 -6.90 15.90 -13.97
CA LEU A 114 -7.51 14.81 -13.19
C LEU A 114 -8.18 15.36 -11.93
N THR A 115 -9.26 14.67 -11.54
CA THR A 115 -9.78 14.79 -10.20
C THR A 115 -8.93 13.91 -9.26
N LEU A 116 -9.03 14.15 -7.95
CA LEU A 116 -8.33 13.31 -6.96
C LEU A 116 -8.83 11.86 -7.00
N GLU A 117 -10.10 11.66 -7.29
CA GLU A 117 -10.68 10.34 -7.44
C GLU A 117 -10.16 9.60 -8.67
N GLN A 118 -10.07 10.26 -9.81
CA GLN A 118 -9.48 9.69 -11.02
C GLN A 118 -8.02 9.31 -10.82
N LEU A 119 -7.26 10.18 -10.16
CA LEU A 119 -5.86 9.92 -9.84
C LEU A 119 -5.74 8.63 -9.00
N PHE A 120 -6.57 8.48 -7.98
CA PHE A 120 -6.55 7.33 -7.10
C PHE A 120 -6.96 6.04 -7.82
N ASN A 121 -8.00 6.10 -8.65
CA ASN A 121 -8.55 4.90 -9.29
C ASN A 121 -7.66 4.35 -10.40
N ASP A 122 -6.96 5.22 -11.13
CA ASP A 122 -6.32 4.84 -12.38
C ASP A 122 -4.79 4.92 -12.37
N TYR A 123 -4.18 5.54 -11.34
CA TYR A 123 -2.75 5.82 -11.34
C TYR A 123 -2.05 5.32 -10.09
N TYR A 124 -0.75 5.05 -10.23
CA TYR A 124 0.12 4.62 -9.14
C TYR A 124 1.42 5.41 -9.21
N PHE A 125 2.10 5.57 -8.07
CA PHE A 125 3.44 6.15 -8.07
C PHE A 125 4.43 5.21 -8.77
N ALA A 126 5.25 5.75 -9.66
CA ALA A 126 6.12 4.93 -10.50
C ALA A 126 7.25 4.24 -9.71
N ASN A 127 7.77 4.88 -8.66
CA ASN A 127 8.94 4.38 -7.94
C ASN A 127 8.64 3.15 -7.08
N ASP A 128 7.49 3.10 -6.45
CA ASP A 128 7.15 2.06 -5.47
C ASP A 128 5.79 1.39 -5.74
N LEU A 129 5.09 1.83 -6.79
CA LEU A 129 3.78 1.33 -7.19
C LEU A 129 2.70 1.53 -6.12
N ALA A 130 2.92 2.45 -5.18
CA ALA A 130 1.92 2.80 -4.19
C ALA A 130 0.73 3.49 -4.88
N PRO A 131 -0.51 3.26 -4.41
CA PRO A 131 -1.67 4.00 -4.91
C PRO A 131 -1.50 5.50 -4.70
N CYS A 132 -2.04 6.29 -5.63
CA CYS A 132 -2.05 7.75 -5.51
C CYS A 132 -3.19 8.19 -4.59
N GLY A 133 -3.06 7.85 -3.31
CA GLY A 133 -4.04 8.12 -2.28
C GLY A 133 -3.43 8.16 -0.90
N LYS A 134 -4.25 8.52 0.08
CA LYS A 134 -3.86 8.57 1.48
C LYS A 134 -4.14 7.25 2.19
N ILE A 135 -3.29 6.92 3.16
CA ILE A 135 -3.52 5.75 4.02
C ILE A 135 -4.63 6.09 5.00
N ILE A 136 -5.59 5.17 5.13
CA ILE A 136 -6.67 5.26 6.11
C ILE A 136 -6.60 4.07 7.06
N ASP A 137 -6.95 4.31 8.30
CA ASP A 137 -6.98 3.26 9.32
C ASP A 137 -8.33 2.55 9.36
#